data_37c828953b59a57f69d53dfe1ff27659
#
_entry.id   37c828953b59a57f69d53dfe1ff27659
#
_cell.length_a   1.000
_cell.length_b   1.000
_cell.length_c   1.000
_cell.angle_alpha   90.00
_cell.angle_beta   90.00
_cell.angle_gamma   90.00
#
_symmetry.space_group_name_H-M   'P 1'
#
loop_
_entity.id
_entity.type
_entity.pdbx_description
1 polymer ?
#
loop_
_entity_poly.entity_id
_entity_poly.type
_entity_poly.pdbx_seq_one_letter_code
_entity_poly.pdbx_strand_id
1 'polypeptide(L)'
;MGKLRWGNLHSFSVQWLLHLFGLLVLAIGIGCTLFFEHTRIEQRERAHLLHQTTVVETVLNKKFEILDTVLRHLRDGTAANKDSDSPNHDLQLLATPLPGVEALNILDARGVIRASSNPAWIGRDCGKTPFFTQIARAGAPDQLTLTVRPETPGQALVAVGLPRKDAQGAFAGIVSASLSPRFFLPLLEAVRYAPDMAVQLLSADGVQLLSLGPTATGRSRDVRTEYILRHIRSGQSASLVLEKGSATCPALVMAIRTVRFTHPQTSAPFVVGVCRDPDDVYALWRKDIVLLVGMLAALAVFSSLVLGLFQKWQRDSDRKIAKT
;
A
#
# COMPACT_ATOMS: atom_id res chain seq x y z
N MET A 1 55.96 -52.73 25.62
CA MET A 1 54.92 -52.79 24.59
C MET A 1 53.68 -51.95 24.91
N GLY A 2 53.79 -50.74 25.47
CA GLY A 2 52.64 -49.95 25.91
C GLY A 2 52.48 -48.56 25.27
N LYS A 3 53.39 -48.09 24.40
CA LYS A 3 53.41 -46.72 23.86
C LYS A 3 52.65 -46.53 22.52
N LEU A 4 52.33 -47.55 21.79
CA LEU A 4 51.64 -47.42 20.44
C LEU A 4 50.10 -47.26 20.50
N ARG A 5 49.45 -47.56 21.61
CA ARG A 5 48.00 -47.49 21.74
C ARG A 5 47.43 -46.08 22.03
N TRP A 6 48.19 -45.18 22.60
CA TRP A 6 47.74 -43.84 22.98
C TRP A 6 47.78 -42.84 21.85
N GLY A 7 48.66 -42.98 20.87
CA GLY A 7 48.78 -42.08 19.74
C GLY A 7 47.58 -42.13 18.79
N ASN A 8 47.01 -43.34 18.56
CA ASN A 8 45.89 -43.51 17.61
C ASN A 8 44.55 -43.03 18.19
N LEU A 9 44.33 -43.15 19.51
CA LEU A 9 43.12 -42.63 20.14
C LEU A 9 43.06 -41.09 20.13
N HIS A 10 44.19 -40.42 20.33
CA HIS A 10 44.31 -38.98 20.22
C HIS A 10 44.08 -38.51 18.76
N SER A 11 44.57 -39.21 17.77
CA SER A 11 44.36 -38.91 16.32
C SER A 11 42.88 -39.00 15.93
N PHE A 12 42.12 -40.00 16.41
CA PHE A 12 40.70 -40.16 16.10
C PHE A 12 39.84 -39.06 16.76
N SER A 13 40.15 -38.68 18.01
CA SER A 13 39.44 -37.59 18.70
C SER A 13 39.69 -36.24 18.00
N VAL A 14 40.92 -35.98 17.55
CA VAL A 14 41.26 -34.76 16.81
C VAL A 14 40.52 -34.68 15.46
N GLN A 15 40.37 -35.81 14.74
CA GLN A 15 39.62 -35.84 13.47
C GLN A 15 38.12 -35.48 13.69
N TRP A 16 37.47 -35.99 14.73
CA TRP A 16 36.10 -35.64 15.08
C TRP A 16 35.95 -34.16 15.51
N LEU A 17 36.91 -33.65 16.29
CA LEU A 17 36.92 -32.21 16.66
C LEU A 17 37.05 -31.30 15.44
N LEU A 18 37.94 -31.63 14.50
CA LEU A 18 38.09 -30.87 13.26
C LEU A 18 36.85 -30.95 12.39
N HIS A 19 36.22 -32.13 12.30
CA HIS A 19 34.98 -32.34 11.57
C HIS A 19 33.83 -31.51 12.16
N LEU A 20 33.62 -31.58 13.49
CA LEU A 20 32.61 -30.78 14.19
C LEU A 20 32.87 -29.30 14.06
N PHE A 21 34.15 -28.87 14.15
CA PHE A 21 34.51 -27.49 13.94
C PHE A 21 34.18 -27.00 12.53
N GLY A 22 34.47 -27.81 11.50
CA GLY A 22 34.11 -27.50 10.12
C GLY A 22 32.59 -27.36 9.91
N LEU A 23 31.80 -28.27 10.49
CA LEU A 23 30.33 -28.20 10.46
C LEU A 23 29.81 -26.97 11.21
N LEU A 24 30.42 -26.62 12.34
CA LEU A 24 30.06 -25.41 13.11
C LEU A 24 30.31 -24.13 12.32
N VAL A 25 31.47 -24.03 11.68
CA VAL A 25 31.81 -22.86 10.84
C VAL A 25 30.82 -22.73 9.68
N LEU A 26 30.46 -23.86 9.04
CA LEU A 26 29.47 -23.87 7.96
C LEU A 26 28.07 -23.47 8.46
N ALA A 27 27.66 -23.99 9.63
CA ALA A 27 26.38 -23.64 10.24
C ALA A 27 26.30 -22.14 10.58
N ILE A 28 27.39 -21.56 11.13
CA ILE A 28 27.48 -20.13 11.40
C ILE A 28 27.38 -19.33 10.09
N GLY A 29 28.10 -19.75 9.04
CA GLY A 29 28.04 -19.09 7.72
C GLY A 29 26.62 -19.08 7.14
N ILE A 30 25.92 -20.22 7.17
CA ILE A 30 24.53 -20.33 6.75
C ILE A 30 23.62 -19.43 7.61
N GLY A 31 23.79 -19.45 8.94
CA GLY A 31 23.02 -18.61 9.85
C GLY A 31 23.22 -17.12 9.60
N CYS A 32 24.45 -16.69 9.37
CA CYS A 32 24.74 -15.30 8.99
C CYS A 32 24.08 -14.92 7.65
N THR A 33 24.17 -15.78 6.64
CA THR A 33 23.54 -15.51 5.33
C THR A 33 22.04 -15.36 5.47
N LEU A 34 21.36 -16.27 6.18
CA LEU A 34 19.92 -16.21 6.41
C LEU A 34 19.49 -14.98 7.20
N PHE A 35 20.30 -14.58 8.20
CA PHE A 35 20.05 -13.36 8.96
C PHE A 35 20.16 -12.10 8.09
N PHE A 36 21.22 -12.00 7.28
CA PHE A 36 21.37 -10.86 6.36
C PHE A 36 20.27 -10.81 5.29
N GLU A 37 19.87 -11.96 4.76
CA GLU A 37 18.74 -12.02 3.80
C GLU A 37 17.44 -11.58 4.44
N HIS A 38 17.12 -12.04 5.65
CA HIS A 38 15.93 -11.61 6.38
C HIS A 38 15.88 -10.08 6.52
N THR A 39 17.00 -9.47 6.97
CA THR A 39 17.09 -8.03 7.15
C THR A 39 16.96 -7.27 5.81
N ARG A 40 17.55 -7.81 4.75
CA ARG A 40 17.45 -7.22 3.40
C ARG A 40 16.02 -7.27 2.85
N ILE A 41 15.31 -8.38 3.02
CA ILE A 41 13.91 -8.54 2.60
C ILE A 41 13.05 -7.50 3.33
N GLU A 42 13.21 -7.40 4.65
CA GLU A 42 12.47 -6.45 5.46
C GLU A 42 12.70 -4.98 5.02
N GLN A 43 13.96 -4.59 4.86
CA GLN A 43 14.30 -3.23 4.42
C GLN A 43 13.78 -2.92 3.02
N ARG A 44 13.91 -3.87 2.09
CA ARG A 44 13.41 -3.72 0.71
C ARG A 44 11.90 -3.58 0.69
N GLU A 45 11.20 -4.41 1.44
CA GLU A 45 9.74 -4.37 1.49
C GLU A 45 9.22 -3.07 2.11
N ARG A 46 9.83 -2.60 3.19
CA ARG A 46 9.53 -1.29 3.79
C ARG A 46 9.70 -0.14 2.80
N ALA A 47 10.83 -0.11 2.10
CA ALA A 47 11.12 0.91 1.10
C ALA A 47 10.12 0.84 -0.06
N HIS A 48 9.76 -0.37 -0.50
CA HIS A 48 8.83 -0.60 -1.58
C HIS A 48 7.41 -0.12 -1.23
N LEU A 49 6.90 -0.48 -0.05
CA LEU A 49 5.59 -0.03 0.41
C LEU A 49 5.53 1.51 0.55
N LEU A 50 6.56 2.13 1.10
CA LEU A 50 6.65 3.60 1.17
C LEU A 50 6.68 4.24 -0.22
N HIS A 51 7.42 3.64 -1.15
CA HIS A 51 7.46 4.11 -2.54
C HIS A 51 6.07 4.02 -3.20
N GLN A 52 5.33 2.92 -3.01
CA GLN A 52 3.99 2.77 -3.55
C GLN A 52 3.04 3.86 -3.02
N THR A 53 3.11 4.20 -1.73
CA THR A 53 2.30 5.32 -1.20
C THR A 53 2.67 6.66 -1.84
N THR A 54 3.94 6.88 -2.21
CA THR A 54 4.39 8.09 -2.92
C THR A 54 3.87 8.12 -4.36
N VAL A 55 3.85 6.96 -5.03
CA VAL A 55 3.26 6.84 -6.38
C VAL A 55 1.78 7.21 -6.35
N VAL A 56 1.03 6.69 -5.37
CA VAL A 56 -0.39 7.06 -5.20
C VAL A 56 -0.55 8.57 -5.01
N GLU A 57 0.24 9.18 -4.14
CA GLU A 57 0.21 10.62 -3.90
C GLU A 57 0.47 11.41 -5.19
N THR A 58 1.52 11.06 -5.94
CA THR A 58 1.89 11.76 -7.18
C THR A 58 0.80 11.66 -8.25
N VAL A 59 0.25 10.46 -8.45
CA VAL A 59 -0.80 10.25 -9.47
C VAL A 59 -2.12 10.90 -9.06
N LEU A 60 -2.49 10.86 -7.77
CA LEU A 60 -3.67 11.57 -7.27
C LEU A 60 -3.52 13.08 -7.48
N ASN A 61 -2.39 13.66 -7.13
CA ASN A 61 -2.12 15.08 -7.37
C ASN A 61 -2.32 15.44 -8.84
N LYS A 62 -1.78 14.63 -9.76
CA LYS A 62 -1.92 14.87 -11.20
C LYS A 62 -3.37 14.75 -11.68
N LYS A 63 -4.12 13.76 -11.19
CA LYS A 63 -5.55 13.60 -11.53
C LYS A 63 -6.38 14.80 -11.05
N PHE A 64 -6.13 15.27 -9.83
CA PHE A 64 -6.85 16.43 -9.30
C PHE A 64 -6.44 17.75 -9.98
N GLU A 65 -5.19 17.91 -10.40
CA GLU A 65 -4.73 19.03 -11.22
C GLU A 65 -5.47 19.09 -12.57
N ILE A 66 -5.63 17.95 -13.24
CA ILE A 66 -6.42 17.86 -14.48
C ILE A 66 -7.88 18.24 -14.21
N LEU A 67 -8.46 17.71 -13.13
CA LEU A 67 -9.84 18.00 -12.76
C LEU A 67 -10.06 19.49 -12.42
N ASP A 68 -9.13 20.11 -11.70
CA ASP A 68 -9.16 21.55 -11.41
C ASP A 68 -9.12 22.38 -12.70
N THR A 69 -8.25 22.01 -13.64
CA THR A 69 -8.14 22.67 -14.94
C THR A 69 -9.46 22.58 -15.72
N VAL A 70 -10.10 21.41 -15.74
CA VAL A 70 -11.40 21.22 -16.40
C VAL A 70 -12.49 22.05 -15.72
N LEU A 71 -12.54 22.06 -14.39
CA LEU A 71 -13.56 22.82 -13.66
C LEU A 71 -13.34 24.33 -13.80
N ARG A 72 -12.11 24.82 -13.85
CA ARG A 72 -11.82 26.25 -14.14
C ARG A 72 -12.25 26.61 -15.55
N HIS A 73 -11.93 25.77 -16.53
CA HIS A 73 -12.36 26.01 -17.92
C HIS A 73 -13.88 26.06 -18.02
N LEU A 74 -14.60 25.16 -17.37
CA LEU A 74 -16.06 25.18 -17.29
C LEU A 74 -16.59 26.46 -16.61
N ARG A 75 -15.99 26.86 -15.51
CA ARG A 75 -16.37 28.06 -14.77
C ARG A 75 -16.24 29.31 -15.65
N ASP A 76 -15.09 29.44 -16.30
CA ASP A 76 -14.75 30.65 -17.12
C ASP A 76 -15.53 30.63 -18.43
N GLY A 77 -15.70 29.46 -19.06
CA GLY A 77 -16.49 29.28 -20.28
C GLY A 77 -18.00 29.59 -20.06
N THR A 78 -18.56 29.16 -18.93
CA THR A 78 -19.97 29.50 -18.60
C THR A 78 -20.19 30.97 -18.26
N ALA A 79 -19.14 31.69 -17.87
CA ALA A 79 -19.21 33.15 -17.69
C ALA A 79 -19.19 33.88 -19.04
N ALA A 80 -18.49 33.33 -20.05
CA ALA A 80 -18.30 33.93 -21.35
C ALA A 80 -19.42 33.61 -22.38
N ASN A 81 -20.02 32.41 -22.29
CA ASN A 81 -20.92 31.90 -23.32
C ASN A 81 -22.34 31.68 -22.77
N LYS A 82 -23.14 32.76 -22.76
CA LYS A 82 -24.58 32.68 -22.42
C LYS A 82 -25.42 32.01 -23.50
N ASP A 83 -24.87 31.80 -24.70
CA ASP A 83 -25.56 31.38 -25.92
C ASP A 83 -25.18 29.99 -26.43
N SER A 84 -24.57 29.11 -25.59
CA SER A 84 -24.37 27.72 -26.06
C SER A 84 -25.71 27.01 -26.16
N ASP A 85 -26.06 26.56 -27.35
CA ASP A 85 -27.31 25.87 -27.68
C ASP A 85 -27.55 24.57 -26.91
N SER A 86 -26.51 24.04 -26.24
CA SER A 86 -26.64 22.78 -25.47
C SER A 86 -25.52 22.60 -24.40
N PRO A 87 -25.60 23.31 -23.26
CA PRO A 87 -24.57 23.21 -22.20
C PRO A 87 -24.41 21.80 -21.68
N ASN A 88 -25.43 20.95 -21.74
CA ASN A 88 -25.36 19.54 -21.31
C ASN A 88 -24.50 18.70 -22.28
N HIS A 89 -24.51 18.98 -23.57
CA HIS A 89 -23.68 18.26 -24.53
C HIS A 89 -22.19 18.58 -24.34
N ASP A 90 -21.85 19.83 -24.10
CA ASP A 90 -20.49 20.25 -23.82
C ASP A 90 -19.94 19.59 -22.53
N LEU A 91 -20.79 19.52 -21.52
CA LEU A 91 -20.44 18.79 -20.27
C LEU A 91 -20.23 17.29 -20.51
N GLN A 92 -21.01 16.65 -21.37
CA GLN A 92 -20.83 15.23 -21.72
C GLN A 92 -19.49 15.01 -22.45
N LEU A 93 -19.16 15.87 -23.42
CA LEU A 93 -17.89 15.79 -24.16
C LEU A 93 -16.69 15.92 -23.21
N LEU A 94 -16.75 16.84 -22.23
CA LEU A 94 -15.69 17.04 -21.24
C LEU A 94 -15.61 15.94 -20.21
N ALA A 95 -16.72 15.26 -19.90
CA ALA A 95 -16.74 14.14 -18.95
C ALA A 95 -16.22 12.83 -19.56
N THR A 96 -16.42 12.63 -20.87
CA THR A 96 -16.07 11.38 -21.58
C THR A 96 -14.60 10.95 -21.37
N PRO A 97 -13.57 11.82 -21.44
CA PRO A 97 -12.18 11.43 -21.26
C PRO A 97 -11.78 11.27 -19.77
N LEU A 98 -12.71 11.46 -18.83
CA LEU A 98 -12.42 11.43 -17.39
C LEU A 98 -13.03 10.19 -16.74
N PRO A 99 -12.36 9.03 -16.74
CA PRO A 99 -12.90 7.79 -16.20
C PRO A 99 -13.15 7.92 -14.71
N GLY A 100 -14.37 7.53 -14.28
CA GLY A 100 -14.79 7.61 -12.88
C GLY A 100 -15.37 8.96 -12.46
N VAL A 101 -15.41 9.96 -13.34
CA VAL A 101 -16.26 11.14 -13.18
C VAL A 101 -17.69 10.73 -13.54
N GLU A 102 -18.59 10.77 -12.55
CA GLU A 102 -19.97 10.32 -12.68
C GLU A 102 -20.85 11.40 -13.30
N ALA A 103 -20.59 12.64 -12.93
CA ALA A 103 -21.22 13.82 -13.53
C ALA A 103 -20.36 15.07 -13.34
N LEU A 104 -20.31 15.91 -14.37
CA LEU A 104 -19.94 17.31 -14.29
C LEU A 104 -21.23 18.13 -14.21
N ASN A 105 -21.31 19.05 -13.25
CA ASN A 105 -22.55 19.78 -12.96
C ASN A 105 -22.29 21.28 -12.86
N ILE A 106 -23.28 22.06 -13.28
CA ILE A 106 -23.37 23.49 -13.08
C ILE A 106 -24.59 23.76 -12.20
N LEU A 107 -24.33 24.28 -10.99
CA LEU A 107 -25.35 24.64 -10.01
C LEU A 107 -25.57 26.17 -10.04
N ASP A 108 -26.81 26.60 -9.82
CA ASP A 108 -27.12 28.01 -9.62
C ASP A 108 -26.84 28.47 -8.18
N ALA A 109 -27.08 29.76 -7.90
CA ALA A 109 -26.86 30.35 -6.59
C ALA A 109 -27.75 29.76 -5.47
N ARG A 110 -28.79 29.02 -5.81
CA ARG A 110 -29.68 28.34 -4.87
C ARG A 110 -29.27 26.88 -4.64
N GLY A 111 -28.29 26.36 -5.43
CA GLY A 111 -27.85 24.97 -5.36
C GLY A 111 -28.61 24.01 -6.25
N VAL A 112 -29.45 24.50 -7.17
CA VAL A 112 -30.15 23.65 -8.12
C VAL A 112 -29.26 23.36 -9.30
N ILE A 113 -29.13 22.09 -9.71
CA ILE A 113 -28.37 21.67 -10.89
C ILE A 113 -29.08 22.14 -12.14
N ARG A 114 -28.49 23.07 -12.88
CA ARG A 114 -29.04 23.65 -14.12
C ARG A 114 -28.56 22.94 -15.38
N ALA A 115 -27.32 22.44 -15.35
CA ALA A 115 -26.77 21.64 -16.41
C ALA A 115 -25.92 20.50 -15.83
N SER A 116 -25.94 19.37 -16.50
CA SER A 116 -25.20 18.18 -16.07
C SER A 116 -24.80 17.31 -17.27
N SER A 117 -23.62 16.70 -17.21
CA SER A 117 -23.24 15.64 -18.13
C SER A 117 -24.10 14.36 -17.96
N ASN A 118 -24.74 14.21 -16.78
CA ASN A 118 -25.76 13.18 -16.54
C ASN A 118 -27.15 13.83 -16.47
N PRO A 119 -28.00 13.65 -17.49
CA PRO A 119 -29.30 14.29 -17.55
C PRO A 119 -30.23 14.00 -16.36
N ALA A 120 -30.08 12.82 -15.73
CA ALA A 120 -30.87 12.43 -14.57
C ALA A 120 -30.63 13.28 -13.31
N TRP A 121 -29.61 14.15 -13.33
CA TRP A 121 -29.26 15.00 -12.19
C TRP A 121 -29.80 16.42 -12.34
N ILE A 122 -30.24 16.81 -13.54
CA ILE A 122 -30.79 18.15 -13.79
C ILE A 122 -32.03 18.37 -12.92
N GLY A 123 -32.09 19.55 -12.30
CA GLY A 123 -33.21 19.92 -11.42
C GLY A 123 -33.07 19.45 -9.98
N ARG A 124 -32.06 18.63 -9.64
CA ARG A 124 -31.82 18.24 -8.23
C ARG A 124 -31.41 19.45 -7.41
N ASP A 125 -31.99 19.56 -6.22
CA ASP A 125 -31.63 20.59 -5.24
C ASP A 125 -30.52 20.07 -4.30
N CYS A 126 -29.35 20.68 -4.39
CA CYS A 126 -28.19 20.41 -3.55
C CYS A 126 -27.93 21.57 -2.55
N GLY A 127 -28.77 22.58 -2.48
CA GLY A 127 -28.58 23.81 -1.72
C GLY A 127 -28.37 23.60 -0.22
N LYS A 128 -28.92 22.52 0.35
CA LYS A 128 -28.78 22.17 1.78
C LYS A 128 -27.63 21.21 2.05
N THR A 129 -26.89 20.78 1.03
CA THR A 129 -25.76 19.86 1.23
C THR A 129 -24.57 20.57 1.88
N PRO A 130 -23.79 19.88 2.75
CA PRO A 130 -22.57 20.46 3.33
C PRO A 130 -21.59 20.96 2.26
N PHE A 131 -21.49 20.24 1.14
CA PHE A 131 -20.67 20.63 0.00
C PHE A 131 -21.06 22.01 -0.56
N PHE A 132 -22.36 22.24 -0.86
CA PHE A 132 -22.84 23.50 -1.38
C PHE A 132 -22.67 24.65 -0.37
N THR A 133 -23.09 24.41 0.88
CA THR A 133 -23.04 25.45 1.92
C THR A 133 -21.61 25.87 2.28
N GLN A 134 -20.63 24.97 2.17
CA GLN A 134 -19.21 25.28 2.38
C GLN A 134 -18.68 26.21 1.30
N ILE A 135 -19.02 25.98 0.01
CA ILE A 135 -18.55 26.77 -1.11
C ILE A 135 -19.31 28.11 -1.20
N ALA A 136 -20.61 28.11 -0.86
CA ALA A 136 -21.46 29.30 -0.96
C ALA A 136 -21.21 30.33 0.16
N ARG A 137 -20.42 30.01 1.16
CA ARG A 137 -20.09 30.97 2.24
C ARG A 137 -19.40 32.20 1.69
N ALA A 138 -19.81 33.38 2.14
CA ALA A 138 -19.17 34.64 1.81
C ALA A 138 -17.67 34.60 2.14
N GLY A 139 -16.83 34.97 1.18
CA GLY A 139 -15.37 34.91 1.34
C GLY A 139 -14.75 33.54 1.18
N ALA A 140 -15.50 32.53 0.70
CA ALA A 140 -14.90 31.25 0.35
C ALA A 140 -13.73 31.42 -0.63
N PRO A 141 -12.57 30.80 -0.36
CA PRO A 141 -11.41 30.93 -1.23
C PRO A 141 -11.71 30.34 -2.62
N ASP A 142 -11.09 30.91 -3.65
CA ASP A 142 -11.15 30.38 -5.03
C ASP A 142 -10.26 29.16 -5.17
N GLN A 143 -10.59 28.13 -4.42
CA GLN A 143 -9.87 26.87 -4.39
C GLN A 143 -10.82 25.69 -4.52
N LEU A 144 -10.30 24.58 -4.99
CA LEU A 144 -11.06 23.35 -5.15
C LEU A 144 -11.54 22.84 -3.78
N THR A 145 -12.85 22.88 -3.56
CA THR A 145 -13.46 22.32 -2.36
C THR A 145 -13.85 20.87 -2.60
N LEU A 146 -13.48 20.00 -1.66
CA LEU A 146 -13.73 18.58 -1.72
C LEU A 146 -14.56 18.14 -0.51
N THR A 147 -15.57 17.34 -0.75
CA THR A 147 -16.38 16.72 0.30
C THR A 147 -16.62 15.25 -0.02
N VAL A 148 -16.42 14.41 0.95
CA VAL A 148 -16.69 12.97 0.87
C VAL A 148 -18.06 12.67 1.48
N ARG A 149 -18.91 12.01 0.71
CA ARG A 149 -20.22 11.57 1.17
C ARG A 149 -20.30 10.06 1.15
N PRO A 150 -20.46 9.40 2.29
CA PRO A 150 -20.71 7.97 2.32
C PRO A 150 -22.08 7.68 1.69
N GLU A 151 -22.13 6.74 0.74
CA GLU A 151 -23.42 6.28 0.14
C GLU A 151 -23.80 4.91 0.70
N THR A 152 -22.89 3.96 0.66
CA THR A 152 -23.02 2.62 1.23
C THR A 152 -21.73 2.22 1.94
N PRO A 153 -21.77 1.23 2.86
CA PRO A 153 -20.54 0.76 3.50
C PRO A 153 -19.49 0.34 2.47
N GLY A 154 -18.37 1.07 2.44
CA GLY A 154 -17.23 0.82 1.51
C GLY A 154 -17.34 1.52 0.15
N GLN A 155 -18.39 2.32 -0.09
CA GLN A 155 -18.52 3.18 -1.26
C GLN A 155 -18.85 4.60 -0.82
N ALA A 156 -18.02 5.55 -1.24
CA ALA A 156 -18.24 6.96 -0.98
C ALA A 156 -18.15 7.75 -2.29
N LEU A 157 -19.06 8.69 -2.46
CA LEU A 157 -19.02 9.65 -3.54
C LEU A 157 -18.16 10.84 -3.09
N VAL A 158 -17.26 11.28 -3.97
CA VAL A 158 -16.46 12.48 -3.73
C VAL A 158 -17.01 13.59 -4.59
N ALA A 159 -17.53 14.65 -3.98
CA ALA A 159 -17.93 15.87 -4.66
C ALA A 159 -16.78 16.87 -4.62
N VAL A 160 -16.46 17.43 -5.77
CA VAL A 160 -15.38 18.42 -5.96
C VAL A 160 -15.95 19.62 -6.69
N GLY A 161 -15.63 20.85 -6.29
CA GLY A 161 -16.19 22.01 -6.96
C GLY A 161 -15.48 23.32 -6.68
N LEU A 162 -15.79 24.29 -7.56
CA LEU A 162 -15.31 25.67 -7.54
C LEU A 162 -16.49 26.64 -7.51
N PRO A 163 -16.39 27.75 -6.77
CA PRO A 163 -17.39 28.81 -6.80
C PRO A 163 -17.40 29.52 -8.16
N ARG A 164 -18.57 29.86 -8.63
CA ARG A 164 -18.79 30.77 -9.75
C ARG A 164 -19.17 32.16 -9.24
N LYS A 165 -18.67 33.19 -9.88
CA LYS A 165 -19.00 34.59 -9.61
C LYS A 165 -19.62 35.20 -10.85
N ASP A 166 -20.54 36.13 -10.68
CA ASP A 166 -21.06 36.96 -11.75
C ASP A 166 -20.08 38.09 -12.12
N ALA A 167 -20.47 38.93 -13.09
CA ALA A 167 -19.68 40.06 -13.54
C ALA A 167 -19.44 41.12 -12.44
N GLN A 168 -20.26 41.14 -11.38
CA GLN A 168 -20.15 41.99 -10.21
C GLN A 168 -19.35 41.38 -9.08
N GLY A 169 -18.87 40.13 -9.23
CA GLY A 169 -18.10 39.38 -8.26
C GLY A 169 -18.96 38.69 -7.19
N ALA A 170 -20.30 38.74 -7.30
CA ALA A 170 -21.19 38.05 -6.40
C ALA A 170 -21.28 36.56 -6.71
N PHE A 171 -21.61 35.73 -5.70
CA PHE A 171 -21.74 34.30 -5.86
C PHE A 171 -22.89 33.95 -6.82
N ALA A 172 -22.57 33.28 -7.92
CA ALA A 172 -23.50 32.90 -8.99
C ALA A 172 -23.75 31.39 -9.08
N GLY A 173 -23.20 30.61 -8.15
CA GLY A 173 -23.34 29.16 -8.11
C GLY A 173 -22.03 28.41 -8.08
N ILE A 174 -22.04 27.15 -8.50
CA ILE A 174 -20.91 26.23 -8.40
C ILE A 174 -20.75 25.46 -9.73
N VAL A 175 -19.50 25.24 -10.16
CA VAL A 175 -19.16 24.14 -11.08
C VAL A 175 -18.61 22.98 -10.26
N SER A 176 -19.07 21.75 -10.54
CA SER A 176 -18.67 20.60 -9.74
C SER A 176 -18.50 19.33 -10.55
N ALA A 177 -17.68 18.43 -10.03
CA ALA A 177 -17.57 17.06 -10.49
C ALA A 177 -17.93 16.11 -9.34
N SER A 178 -18.67 15.05 -9.68
CA SER A 178 -18.95 13.93 -8.78
C SER A 178 -18.10 12.75 -9.20
N LEU A 179 -17.27 12.25 -8.26
CA LEU A 179 -16.32 11.18 -8.51
C LEU A 179 -16.80 9.91 -7.83
N SER A 180 -16.94 8.84 -8.60
CA SER A 180 -17.21 7.50 -8.06
C SER A 180 -15.90 6.80 -7.63
N PRO A 181 -15.99 5.70 -6.88
CA PRO A 181 -14.81 4.89 -6.55
C PRO A 181 -13.99 4.46 -7.78
N ARG A 182 -14.62 4.36 -8.95
CA ARG A 182 -13.96 4.04 -10.23
C ARG A 182 -12.90 5.07 -10.64
N PHE A 183 -12.97 6.29 -10.14
CA PHE A 183 -11.94 7.31 -10.37
C PHE A 183 -10.60 6.93 -9.75
N PHE A 184 -10.65 6.27 -8.59
CA PHE A 184 -9.48 5.87 -7.80
C PHE A 184 -9.02 4.45 -8.12
N LEU A 185 -9.93 3.58 -8.60
CA LEU A 185 -9.70 2.15 -8.78
C LEU A 185 -8.45 1.82 -9.62
N PRO A 186 -8.27 2.38 -10.84
CA PRO A 186 -7.10 2.03 -11.67
C PRO A 186 -5.78 2.39 -11.02
N LEU A 187 -5.76 3.45 -10.21
CA LEU A 187 -4.59 3.87 -9.48
C LEU A 187 -4.22 2.88 -8.37
N LEU A 188 -5.21 2.46 -7.58
CA LEU A 188 -4.97 1.52 -6.48
C LEU A 188 -4.65 0.11 -7.01
N GLU A 189 -5.18 -0.28 -8.16
CA GLU A 189 -4.81 -1.52 -8.85
C GLU A 189 -3.37 -1.49 -9.35
N ALA A 190 -2.92 -0.37 -9.92
CA ALA A 190 -1.57 -0.22 -10.47
C ALA A 190 -0.46 -0.31 -9.41
N VAL A 191 -0.74 0.03 -8.16
CA VAL A 191 0.25 -0.05 -7.08
C VAL A 191 0.28 -1.42 -6.38
N ARG A 192 -0.67 -2.30 -6.70
CA ARG A 192 -0.69 -3.68 -6.20
C ARG A 192 0.24 -4.55 -7.02
N TYR A 193 1.42 -4.88 -6.48
CA TYR A 193 2.41 -5.74 -7.13
C TYR A 193 2.38 -7.20 -6.63
N ALA A 194 1.59 -7.50 -5.60
CA ALA A 194 1.46 -8.83 -5.02
C ALA A 194 -0.01 -9.16 -4.70
N PRO A 195 -0.43 -10.42 -4.80
CA PRO A 195 -1.82 -10.82 -4.58
C PRO A 195 -2.28 -10.66 -3.12
N ASP A 196 -1.37 -10.78 -2.16
CA ASP A 196 -1.59 -10.60 -0.72
C ASP A 196 -1.69 -9.12 -0.31
N MET A 197 -1.32 -8.22 -1.21
CA MET A 197 -1.27 -6.79 -0.95
C MET A 197 -2.67 -6.19 -0.87
N ALA A 198 -2.93 -5.42 0.19
CA ALA A 198 -4.13 -4.63 0.31
C ALA A 198 -3.81 -3.12 0.32
N VAL A 199 -4.67 -2.37 -0.36
CA VAL A 199 -4.58 -0.90 -0.46
C VAL A 199 -5.89 -0.29 -0.02
N GLN A 200 -5.83 0.72 0.83
CA GLN A 200 -7.00 1.44 1.33
C GLN A 200 -6.81 2.95 1.10
N LEU A 201 -7.88 3.60 0.68
CA LEU A 201 -7.96 5.05 0.54
C LEU A 201 -9.07 5.58 1.43
N LEU A 202 -8.73 6.49 2.33
CA LEU A 202 -9.64 7.13 3.27
C LEU A 202 -9.60 8.65 3.10
N SER A 203 -10.67 9.34 3.50
CA SER A 203 -10.63 10.78 3.72
C SER A 203 -9.94 11.11 5.06
N ALA A 204 -9.59 12.38 5.26
CA ALA A 204 -9.05 12.86 6.52
C ALA A 204 -10.00 12.64 7.72
N ASP A 205 -11.30 12.56 7.46
CA ASP A 205 -12.33 12.30 8.47
C ASP A 205 -12.48 10.80 8.78
N GLY A 206 -11.64 9.95 8.16
CA GLY A 206 -11.67 8.51 8.36
C GLY A 206 -12.73 7.75 7.54
N VAL A 207 -13.42 8.43 6.62
CA VAL A 207 -14.39 7.76 5.74
C VAL A 207 -13.63 6.97 4.67
N GLN A 208 -13.89 5.66 4.60
CA GLN A 208 -13.28 4.80 3.60
C GLN A 208 -13.90 5.06 2.21
N LEU A 209 -13.06 5.46 1.24
CA LEU A 209 -13.46 5.68 -0.15
C LEU A 209 -13.38 4.38 -0.95
N LEU A 210 -12.27 3.67 -0.80
CA LEU A 210 -12.02 2.45 -1.55
C LEU A 210 -11.06 1.54 -0.78
N SER A 211 -11.28 0.24 -0.87
CA SER A 211 -10.38 -0.78 -0.36
C SER A 211 -10.23 -1.88 -1.38
N LEU A 212 -9.00 -2.21 -1.72
CA LEU A 212 -8.62 -3.29 -2.63
C LEU A 212 -7.73 -4.29 -1.91
N GLY A 213 -7.83 -5.55 -2.29
CA GLY A 213 -6.99 -6.62 -1.78
C GLY A 213 -7.77 -7.80 -1.27
N PRO A 214 -7.09 -8.81 -0.71
CA PRO A 214 -7.74 -9.96 -0.12
C PRO A 214 -8.78 -9.49 0.90
N THR A 215 -9.96 -10.09 0.83
CA THR A 215 -11.05 -9.79 1.75
C THR A 215 -10.60 -10.16 3.15
N ALA A 216 -10.11 -9.16 3.86
CA ALA A 216 -9.80 -9.34 5.27
C ALA A 216 -11.11 -9.64 5.99
N THR A 217 -11.25 -10.85 6.51
CA THR A 217 -12.38 -11.25 7.32
C THR A 217 -12.33 -10.52 8.67
N GLY A 218 -13.36 -9.75 9.00
CA GLY A 218 -13.59 -9.18 10.32
C GLY A 218 -12.41 -8.39 10.92
N ARG A 219 -11.71 -8.97 11.90
CA ARG A 219 -10.66 -8.32 12.70
C ARG A 219 -9.50 -7.71 11.90
N SER A 220 -9.08 -8.35 10.81
CA SER A 220 -7.95 -7.86 10.01
C SER A 220 -8.27 -6.53 9.30
N ARG A 221 -9.53 -6.30 8.94
CA ARG A 221 -10.01 -5.05 8.35
C ARG A 221 -10.02 -3.93 9.38
N ASP A 222 -10.52 -4.21 10.57
CA ASP A 222 -10.65 -3.23 11.65
C ASP A 222 -9.28 -2.75 12.13
N VAL A 223 -8.32 -3.66 12.27
CA VAL A 223 -6.93 -3.33 12.66
C VAL A 223 -6.27 -2.42 11.65
N ARG A 224 -6.39 -2.68 10.35
CA ARG A 224 -5.82 -1.83 9.29
C ARG A 224 -6.39 -0.41 9.34
N THR A 225 -7.69 -0.30 9.49
CA THR A 225 -8.38 0.98 9.60
C THR A 225 -7.96 1.74 10.87
N GLU A 226 -7.76 1.05 11.98
CA GLU A 226 -7.30 1.65 13.24
C GLU A 226 -5.91 2.30 13.10
N TYR A 227 -4.96 1.65 12.42
CA TYR A 227 -3.63 2.23 12.17
C TYR A 227 -3.72 3.48 11.30
N ILE A 228 -4.59 3.49 10.28
CA ILE A 228 -4.81 4.68 9.46
C ILE A 228 -5.41 5.81 10.28
N LEU A 229 -6.41 5.53 11.11
CA LEU A 229 -7.02 6.53 12.01
C LEU A 229 -6.00 7.06 13.05
N ARG A 230 -5.12 6.22 13.55
CA ARG A 230 -4.01 6.63 14.43
C ARG A 230 -3.04 7.55 13.69
N HIS A 231 -2.69 7.22 12.45
CA HIS A 231 -1.86 8.07 11.59
C HIS A 231 -2.50 9.44 11.36
N ILE A 232 -3.80 9.49 11.02
CA ILE A 232 -4.55 10.74 10.85
C ILE A 232 -4.45 11.61 12.11
N ARG A 233 -4.67 11.01 13.28
CA ARG A 233 -4.58 11.72 14.57
C ARG A 233 -3.17 12.20 14.92
N SER A 234 -2.13 11.51 14.46
CA SER A 234 -0.75 11.91 14.70
C SER A 234 -0.28 13.10 13.87
N GLY A 235 -1.00 13.45 12.78
CA GLY A 235 -0.64 14.55 11.86
C GLY A 235 0.62 14.31 11.04
N GLN A 236 1.20 13.11 11.05
CA GLN A 236 2.40 12.77 10.30
C GLN A 236 2.11 12.76 8.79
N SER A 237 3.12 13.04 7.97
CA SER A 237 3.00 12.95 6.51
C SER A 237 3.09 11.52 6.01
N ALA A 238 3.91 10.69 6.65
CA ALA A 238 4.05 9.27 6.37
C ALA A 238 4.37 8.50 7.65
N SER A 239 3.93 7.25 7.74
CA SER A 239 4.27 6.34 8.83
C SER A 239 4.41 4.92 8.30
N LEU A 240 5.22 4.13 9.00
CA LEU A 240 5.41 2.71 8.75
C LEU A 240 5.04 1.95 10.01
N VAL A 241 4.13 1.00 9.87
CA VAL A 241 3.67 0.13 10.96
C VAL A 241 4.19 -1.27 10.70
N LEU A 242 4.85 -1.84 11.70
CA LEU A 242 5.24 -3.24 11.73
C LEU A 242 4.61 -3.87 12.97
N GLU A 243 3.66 -4.74 12.74
CA GLU A 243 3.04 -5.51 13.81
C GLU A 243 3.50 -6.96 13.70
N LYS A 244 4.13 -7.45 14.77
CA LYS A 244 4.41 -8.88 14.92
C LYS A 244 3.12 -9.54 15.35
N GLY A 245 2.61 -10.47 14.54
CA GLY A 245 1.37 -11.17 14.84
C GLY A 245 1.29 -11.67 16.27
N SER A 246 0.13 -11.51 16.87
CA SER A 246 -0.24 -12.04 18.18
C SER A 246 -1.48 -12.90 18.06
N ALA A 247 -1.87 -13.62 19.13
CA ALA A 247 -3.10 -14.40 19.14
C ALA A 247 -4.37 -13.57 18.81
N THR A 248 -4.30 -12.24 18.99
CA THR A 248 -5.42 -11.31 18.79
C THR A 248 -5.30 -10.41 17.56
N CYS A 249 -4.07 -10.19 17.06
CA CYS A 249 -3.80 -9.33 15.90
C CYS A 249 -2.95 -10.08 14.88
N PRO A 250 -3.33 -10.06 13.59
CA PRO A 250 -2.49 -10.62 12.54
C PRO A 250 -1.18 -9.82 12.40
N ALA A 251 -0.13 -10.47 11.97
CA ALA A 251 1.09 -9.81 11.59
C ALA A 251 0.82 -8.86 10.41
N LEU A 252 1.44 -7.68 10.39
CA LEU A 252 1.17 -6.66 9.39
C LEU A 252 2.41 -5.79 9.12
N VAL A 253 2.73 -5.61 7.85
CA VAL A 253 3.63 -4.54 7.39
C VAL A 253 2.80 -3.54 6.60
N MET A 254 2.72 -2.29 7.06
CA MET A 254 1.87 -1.28 6.47
C MET A 254 2.58 0.06 6.36
N ALA A 255 2.58 0.64 5.16
CA ALA A 255 2.97 2.02 4.93
C ALA A 255 1.71 2.88 4.81
N ILE A 256 1.69 4.02 5.47
CA ILE A 256 0.58 4.97 5.47
C ILE A 256 1.13 6.34 5.08
N ARG A 257 0.41 7.05 4.22
CA ARG A 257 0.77 8.40 3.79
C ARG A 257 -0.45 9.31 3.70
N THR A 258 -0.31 10.51 4.22
CA THR A 258 -1.26 11.60 4.00
C THR A 258 -0.98 12.26 2.66
N VAL A 259 -1.90 12.12 1.72
CA VAL A 259 -1.86 12.75 0.40
C VAL A 259 -2.29 14.20 0.57
N ARG A 260 -1.35 15.12 0.43
CA ARG A 260 -1.61 16.56 0.44
C ARG A 260 -1.55 17.08 -0.99
N PHE A 261 -2.60 17.75 -1.41
CA PHE A 261 -2.63 18.36 -2.73
C PHE A 261 -1.87 19.68 -2.72
N THR A 262 -0.88 19.80 -3.59
CA THR A 262 -0.06 21.02 -3.69
C THR A 262 -0.72 22.01 -4.64
N HIS A 263 -1.28 21.50 -5.73
CA HIS A 263 -2.07 22.21 -6.71
C HIS A 263 -3.09 21.22 -7.29
N PRO A 264 -4.38 21.51 -7.26
CA PRO A 264 -5.02 22.64 -6.58
C PRO A 264 -4.96 22.52 -5.05
N GLN A 265 -4.96 23.65 -4.34
CA GLN A 265 -5.18 23.63 -2.91
C GLN A 265 -6.58 23.07 -2.64
N THR A 266 -6.68 21.98 -1.91
CA THR A 266 -7.95 21.35 -1.56
C THR A 266 -8.13 21.32 -0.04
N SER A 267 -9.39 21.42 0.36
CA SER A 267 -9.78 21.55 1.76
C SER A 267 -9.59 20.30 2.60
N ALA A 268 -9.45 19.12 1.96
CA ALA A 268 -9.36 17.85 2.70
C ALA A 268 -8.30 16.91 2.11
N PRO A 269 -7.30 16.50 2.90
CA PRO A 269 -6.35 15.49 2.47
C PRO A 269 -6.99 14.10 2.41
N PHE A 270 -6.44 13.24 1.55
CA PHE A 270 -6.70 11.80 1.61
C PHE A 270 -5.58 11.09 2.37
N VAL A 271 -5.88 9.90 2.84
CA VAL A 271 -4.89 9.02 3.45
C VAL A 271 -4.89 7.68 2.74
N VAL A 272 -3.73 7.29 2.26
CA VAL A 272 -3.53 5.98 1.63
C VAL A 272 -2.77 5.07 2.58
N GLY A 273 -3.28 3.87 2.75
CA GLY A 273 -2.61 2.78 3.46
C GLY A 273 -2.34 1.62 2.52
N VAL A 274 -1.11 1.15 2.50
CA VAL A 274 -0.67 0.01 1.69
C VAL A 274 -0.07 -1.01 2.63
N CYS A 275 -0.58 -2.25 2.61
CA CYS A 275 -0.13 -3.28 3.52
C CYS A 275 0.05 -4.63 2.84
N ARG A 276 0.92 -5.45 3.45
CA ARG A 276 1.17 -6.85 3.10
C ARG A 276 1.15 -7.74 4.33
N ASP A 277 0.88 -9.01 4.11
CA ASP A 277 1.03 -10.05 5.12
C ASP A 277 2.51 -10.46 5.20
N PRO A 278 3.16 -10.35 6.39
CA PRO A 278 4.53 -10.83 6.57
C PRO A 278 4.70 -12.31 6.24
N ASP A 279 3.66 -13.12 6.44
CA ASP A 279 3.73 -14.54 6.14
C ASP A 279 3.93 -14.80 4.65
N ASP A 280 3.35 -14.01 3.79
CA ASP A 280 3.57 -14.07 2.35
C ASP A 280 4.90 -13.43 1.94
N VAL A 281 5.29 -12.33 2.57
CA VAL A 281 6.59 -11.67 2.34
C VAL A 281 7.75 -12.61 2.63
N TYR A 282 7.70 -13.37 3.74
CA TYR A 282 8.76 -14.28 4.13
C TYR A 282 8.57 -15.73 3.66
N ALA A 283 7.54 -16.01 2.84
CA ALA A 283 7.24 -17.38 2.41
C ALA A 283 8.40 -18.05 1.66
N LEU A 284 9.06 -17.33 0.75
CA LEU A 284 10.24 -17.83 0.01
C LEU A 284 11.42 -18.05 0.94
N TRP A 285 11.74 -17.08 1.79
CA TRP A 285 12.83 -17.18 2.76
C TRP A 285 12.66 -18.37 3.72
N ARG A 286 11.43 -18.65 4.19
CA ARG A 286 11.15 -19.84 5.00
C ARG A 286 11.44 -21.15 4.25
N LYS A 287 11.15 -21.22 2.96
CA LYS A 287 11.52 -22.39 2.11
C LYS A 287 13.03 -22.55 2.00
N ASP A 288 13.75 -21.45 1.83
CA ASP A 288 15.21 -21.45 1.75
C ASP A 288 15.85 -21.90 3.07
N ILE A 289 15.31 -21.50 4.22
CA ILE A 289 15.73 -22.01 5.53
C ILE A 289 15.59 -23.55 5.58
N VAL A 290 14.41 -24.08 5.26
CA VAL A 290 14.16 -25.52 5.34
C VAL A 290 15.12 -26.29 4.42
N LEU A 291 15.37 -25.77 3.21
CA LEU A 291 16.28 -26.37 2.25
C LEU A 291 17.74 -26.33 2.74
N LEU A 292 18.22 -25.17 3.18
CA LEU A 292 19.62 -25.01 3.65
C LEU A 292 19.89 -25.80 4.92
N VAL A 293 18.97 -25.78 5.87
CA VAL A 293 19.09 -26.60 7.11
C VAL A 293 19.03 -28.08 6.79
N GLY A 294 18.14 -28.49 5.89
CA GLY A 294 18.05 -29.88 5.42
C GLY A 294 19.35 -30.34 4.71
N MET A 295 19.92 -29.51 3.86
CA MET A 295 21.20 -29.80 3.20
C MET A 295 22.35 -29.89 4.21
N LEU A 296 22.41 -28.99 5.19
CA LEU A 296 23.42 -29.03 6.26
C LEU A 296 23.30 -30.32 7.08
N ALA A 297 22.07 -30.70 7.45
CA ALA A 297 21.82 -31.95 8.19
C ALA A 297 22.24 -33.18 7.37
N ALA A 298 21.87 -33.24 6.10
CA ALA A 298 22.28 -34.32 5.19
C ALA A 298 23.80 -34.42 5.03
N LEU A 299 24.47 -33.25 4.87
CA LEU A 299 25.93 -33.18 4.81
C LEU A 299 26.59 -33.65 6.11
N ALA A 300 26.04 -33.25 7.25
CA ALA A 300 26.55 -33.67 8.56
C ALA A 300 26.43 -35.19 8.75
N VAL A 301 25.31 -35.77 8.41
CA VAL A 301 25.10 -37.23 8.48
C VAL A 301 26.07 -37.96 7.52
N PHE A 302 26.08 -37.53 6.26
CA PHE A 302 26.94 -38.18 5.25
C PHE A 302 28.42 -38.10 5.60
N SER A 303 28.93 -36.91 5.96
CA SER A 303 30.32 -36.72 6.30
C SER A 303 30.73 -37.47 7.60
N SER A 304 29.82 -37.55 8.59
CA SER A 304 30.01 -38.34 9.80
C SER A 304 30.10 -39.85 9.50
N LEU A 305 29.24 -40.35 8.60
CA LEU A 305 29.28 -41.77 8.15
C LEU A 305 30.60 -42.07 7.44
N VAL A 306 31.00 -41.23 6.49
CA VAL A 306 32.27 -41.39 5.77
C VAL A 306 33.47 -41.37 6.75
N LEU A 307 33.51 -40.44 7.70
CA LEU A 307 34.55 -40.40 8.71
C LEU A 307 34.58 -41.67 9.60
N GLY A 308 33.39 -42.15 10.00
CA GLY A 308 33.26 -43.37 10.79
C GLY A 308 33.72 -44.61 10.05
N LEU A 309 33.35 -44.75 8.75
CA LEU A 309 33.80 -45.85 7.90
C LEU A 309 35.32 -45.83 7.65
N PHE A 310 35.86 -44.62 7.40
CA PHE A 310 37.31 -44.43 7.24
C PHE A 310 38.08 -44.82 8.48
N GLN A 311 37.63 -44.43 9.67
CA GLN A 311 38.22 -44.80 10.94
C GLN A 311 38.14 -46.30 11.23
N LYS A 312 37.00 -46.95 10.84
CA LYS A 312 36.85 -48.39 10.94
C LYS A 312 37.86 -49.11 10.07
N TRP A 313 37.98 -48.71 8.82
CA TRP A 313 38.92 -49.28 7.86
C TRP A 313 40.38 -49.11 8.34
N GLN A 314 40.75 -47.94 8.85
CA GLN A 314 42.08 -47.68 9.41
C GLN A 314 42.39 -48.61 10.59
N ARG A 315 41.43 -48.79 11.52
CA ARG A 315 41.61 -49.71 12.65
C ARG A 315 41.77 -51.18 12.23
N ASP A 316 41.08 -51.58 11.20
CA ASP A 316 41.15 -52.94 10.70
C ASP A 316 42.47 -53.19 9.95
N SER A 317 43.00 -52.18 9.24
CA SER A 317 44.33 -52.23 8.66
C SER A 317 45.47 -52.32 9.70
N ASP A 318 45.41 -51.46 10.73
CA ASP A 318 46.36 -51.51 11.83
C ASP A 318 46.38 -52.86 12.59
N ARG A 319 45.20 -53.49 12.74
CA ARG A 319 45.09 -54.81 13.33
C ARG A 319 45.68 -55.93 12.47
N LYS A 320 45.64 -55.81 11.15
CA LYS A 320 46.27 -56.79 10.25
C LYS A 320 47.77 -56.68 10.29
N ILE A 321 48.33 -55.47 10.29
CA ILE A 321 49.78 -55.21 10.36
C ILE A 321 50.34 -55.70 11.73
N ALA A 322 49.61 -55.58 12.81
CA ALA A 322 50.03 -56.04 14.13
C ALA A 322 50.00 -57.58 14.34
N LYS A 323 49.44 -58.33 13.39
CA LYS A 323 49.38 -59.81 13.44
C LYS A 323 50.39 -60.47 12.52
N THR A 324 51.05 -59.73 11.66
CA THR A 324 52.21 -60.16 10.85
C THR A 324 53.50 -59.78 11.59
#